data_6ccfc91d0a76877de3b64e4c53791190
#
_entry.id   6ccfc91d0a76877de3b64e4c53791190
#
_cell.length_a   1.000
_cell.length_b   1.000
_cell.length_c   1.000
_cell.angle_alpha   90.00
_cell.angle_beta   90.00
_cell.angle_gamma   90.00
#
_symmetry.space_group_name_H-M   'P 1'
#
loop_
_entity.id
_entity.type
_entity.pdbx_description
1 polymer ?
#
loop_
_entity_poly.entity_id
_entity_poly.type
_entity_poly.pdbx_seq_one_letter_code
_entity_poly.pdbx_strand_id
1 'polypeptide(L)'
;APEQTTAKAPEQPIAKTPEQTIAPKKDEKTAFLVGETAELGDVQVTLKGVTESTGSAYNKPGDGNVFVLCEFDIANNSNGEIAVSSMMSFDAYCDDYACTFSLSALMEKGSKNQLDGTVAAGKKFSGVVGYEVPADWQELEINFTPDVWSGKNITFIATND
;
A
#
# COMPACT_ATOMS: atom_id res chain seq x y z
N ALA A 1 36.56 54.09 48.35
CA ALA A 1 36.52 53.03 47.36
C ALA A 1 35.07 52.58 47.21
N PRO A 2 34.47 52.55 45.99
CA PRO A 2 33.12 52.05 45.81
C PRO A 2 33.13 50.53 45.79
N GLU A 3 32.40 49.93 46.68
CA GLU A 3 32.12 48.49 46.67
C GLU A 3 31.24 48.14 45.52
N GLN A 4 31.76 47.28 44.62
CA GLN A 4 30.91 46.66 43.60
C GLN A 4 30.05 45.57 44.20
N THR A 5 28.78 45.84 44.31
CA THR A 5 27.78 44.81 44.65
C THR A 5 27.54 43.96 43.37
N THR A 6 28.08 42.79 43.36
CA THR A 6 27.72 41.80 42.29
C THR A 6 26.31 41.32 42.52
N ALA A 7 25.38 41.77 41.69
CA ALA A 7 24.03 41.24 41.68
C ALA A 7 24.05 39.82 41.11
N LYS A 8 23.71 38.85 41.94
CA LYS A 8 23.50 37.45 41.52
C LYS A 8 22.28 37.39 40.65
N ALA A 9 22.41 36.98 39.40
CA ALA A 9 21.29 36.78 38.50
C ALA A 9 20.33 35.70 39.05
N PRO A 10 19.03 35.88 38.97
CA PRO A 10 18.08 34.86 39.43
C PRO A 10 18.21 33.64 38.49
N GLU A 11 18.44 32.48 39.07
CA GLU A 11 18.34 31.22 38.37
C GLU A 11 16.89 31.04 37.90
N GLN A 12 16.68 30.98 36.57
CA GLN A 12 15.40 30.62 36.00
C GLN A 12 15.12 29.14 36.34
N PRO A 13 13.96 28.82 36.88
CA PRO A 13 13.59 27.42 37.07
C PRO A 13 13.50 26.75 35.70
N ILE A 14 14.26 25.70 35.53
CA ILE A 14 14.17 24.83 34.35
C ILE A 14 12.76 24.23 34.38
N ALA A 15 11.90 24.65 33.47
CA ALA A 15 10.60 24.05 33.27
C ALA A 15 10.83 22.60 32.84
N LYS A 16 10.40 21.65 33.66
CA LYS A 16 10.34 20.25 33.27
C LYS A 16 9.38 20.16 32.10
N THR A 17 9.91 19.80 30.93
CA THR A 17 9.10 19.45 29.78
C THR A 17 8.16 18.32 30.22
N PRO A 18 6.84 18.43 30.01
CA PRO A 18 5.95 17.34 30.36
C PRO A 18 6.36 16.14 29.51
N GLU A 19 6.70 15.03 30.14
CA GLU A 19 6.81 13.75 29.47
C GLU A 19 5.51 13.52 28.73
N GLN A 20 5.56 13.55 27.40
CA GLN A 20 4.46 13.06 26.60
C GLN A 20 4.35 11.56 26.89
N THR A 21 3.36 11.20 27.68
CA THR A 21 2.95 9.81 27.81
C THR A 21 2.47 9.39 26.43
N ILE A 22 3.34 8.71 25.67
CA ILE A 22 2.92 8.06 24.44
C ILE A 22 1.96 6.96 24.88
N ALA A 23 0.66 7.19 24.66
CA ALA A 23 -0.32 6.12 24.81
C ALA A 23 0.18 4.93 23.95
N PRO A 24 0.09 3.68 24.45
CA PRO A 24 0.48 2.54 23.63
C PRO A 24 -0.33 2.62 22.35
N LYS A 25 0.34 2.85 21.21
CA LYS A 25 -0.27 2.68 19.90
C LYS A 25 -0.76 1.25 19.89
N LYS A 26 -2.07 1.08 19.75
CA LYS A 26 -2.66 -0.18 19.33
C LYS A 26 -1.78 -0.64 18.17
N ASP A 27 -1.18 -1.83 18.26
CA ASP A 27 -0.32 -2.37 17.22
C ASP A 27 -1.09 -2.28 15.90
N GLU A 28 -0.79 -1.24 15.12
CA GLU A 28 -1.40 -1.06 13.81
C GLU A 28 -0.84 -2.18 12.96
N LYS A 29 -1.72 -3.06 12.52
CA LYS A 29 -1.36 -4.14 11.61
C LYS A 29 -0.71 -3.53 10.38
N THR A 30 0.54 -3.85 10.14
CA THR A 30 1.35 -3.26 9.06
C THR A 30 1.20 -3.99 7.74
N ALA A 31 0.74 -5.25 7.78
CA ALA A 31 0.52 -6.07 6.59
C ALA A 31 -0.77 -6.89 6.72
N PHE A 32 -1.45 -7.07 5.61
CA PHE A 32 -2.73 -7.77 5.50
C PHE A 32 -2.58 -8.96 4.56
N LEU A 33 -3.31 -10.03 4.83
CA LEU A 33 -3.33 -11.23 4.01
C LEU A 33 -4.45 -11.15 2.95
N VAL A 34 -4.41 -12.07 2.00
CA VAL A 34 -5.50 -12.26 1.03
C VAL A 34 -6.83 -12.50 1.77
N GLY A 35 -7.86 -11.78 1.37
CA GLY A 35 -9.18 -11.81 1.99
C GLY A 35 -9.38 -10.82 3.14
N GLU A 36 -8.33 -10.21 3.65
CA GLU A 36 -8.43 -9.22 4.70
C GLU A 36 -8.67 -7.80 4.13
N THR A 37 -9.42 -7.01 4.89
CA THR A 37 -9.68 -5.60 4.57
C THR A 37 -8.79 -4.71 5.42
N ALA A 38 -8.06 -3.85 4.77
CA ALA A 38 -7.26 -2.79 5.38
C ALA A 38 -7.98 -1.45 5.30
N GLU A 39 -7.74 -0.59 6.28
CA GLU A 39 -8.27 0.77 6.32
C GLU A 39 -7.13 1.77 6.36
N LEU A 40 -7.21 2.78 5.53
CA LEU A 40 -6.31 3.93 5.53
C LEU A 40 -7.15 5.20 5.45
N GLY A 41 -7.36 5.85 6.59
CA GLY A 41 -8.34 6.92 6.71
C GLY A 41 -9.74 6.43 6.34
N ASP A 42 -10.36 7.09 5.38
CA ASP A 42 -11.71 6.75 4.90
C ASP A 42 -11.69 5.81 3.67
N VAL A 43 -10.54 5.22 3.35
CA VAL A 43 -10.41 4.26 2.24
C VAL A 43 -10.23 2.86 2.80
N GLN A 44 -11.08 1.94 2.36
CA GLN A 44 -10.97 0.51 2.67
C GLN A 44 -10.49 -0.24 1.42
N VAL A 45 -9.55 -1.15 1.59
CA VAL A 45 -8.98 -1.96 0.51
C VAL A 45 -8.93 -3.41 0.92
N THR A 46 -9.34 -4.28 0.03
CA THR A 46 -9.30 -5.73 0.23
C THR A 46 -8.60 -6.37 -0.95
N LEU A 47 -7.54 -7.13 -0.71
CA LEU A 47 -6.97 -8.05 -1.69
C LEU A 47 -7.83 -9.32 -1.71
N LYS A 48 -8.70 -9.46 -2.70
CA LYS A 48 -9.66 -10.58 -2.79
C LYS A 48 -9.02 -11.90 -3.14
N GLY A 49 -8.01 -11.85 -3.98
CA GLY A 49 -7.34 -13.06 -4.44
C GLY A 49 -6.15 -12.75 -5.34
N VAL A 50 -5.30 -13.74 -5.48
CA VAL A 50 -4.17 -13.77 -6.40
C VAL A 50 -4.34 -15.01 -7.28
N THR A 51 -4.23 -14.82 -8.59
CA THR A 51 -4.38 -15.90 -9.58
C THR A 51 -3.17 -15.92 -10.49
N GLU A 52 -2.61 -17.09 -10.72
CA GLU A 52 -1.55 -17.31 -11.70
C GLU A 52 -2.10 -17.66 -13.08
N SER A 53 -1.32 -17.34 -14.11
CA SER A 53 -1.53 -17.79 -15.47
C SER A 53 -0.19 -18.03 -16.17
N THR A 54 -0.09 -19.13 -16.87
CA THR A 54 1.03 -19.43 -17.77
C THR A 54 0.86 -18.80 -19.16
N GLY A 55 -0.17 -17.99 -19.29
CA GLY A 55 -0.49 -17.31 -20.52
C GLY A 55 -1.29 -18.16 -21.51
N SER A 56 -1.42 -17.66 -22.71
CA SER A 56 -2.15 -18.27 -23.83
C SER A 56 -1.22 -18.52 -25.02
N ALA A 57 -1.77 -19.04 -26.13
CA ALA A 57 -0.98 -19.29 -27.33
C ALA A 57 -0.32 -18.03 -27.91
N TYR A 58 -0.93 -16.86 -27.67
CA TYR A 58 -0.50 -15.58 -28.26
C TYR A 58 0.02 -14.57 -27.24
N ASN A 59 -0.08 -14.89 -25.95
CA ASN A 59 0.30 -14.00 -24.87
C ASN A 59 0.92 -14.83 -23.75
N LYS A 60 2.23 -14.93 -23.72
CA LYS A 60 2.98 -15.73 -22.76
C LYS A 60 3.89 -14.86 -21.91
N PRO A 61 4.09 -15.20 -20.63
CA PRO A 61 5.16 -14.63 -19.85
C PRO A 61 6.52 -15.04 -20.42
N GLY A 62 7.58 -14.37 -20.03
CA GLY A 62 8.94 -14.75 -20.33
C GLY A 62 9.29 -16.15 -19.81
N ASP A 63 10.34 -16.75 -20.36
CA ASP A 63 10.79 -18.09 -19.98
C ASP A 63 11.07 -18.16 -18.47
N GLY A 64 10.44 -19.14 -17.79
CA GLY A 64 10.56 -19.33 -16.35
C GLY A 64 9.65 -18.43 -15.50
N ASN A 65 8.81 -17.61 -16.13
CA ASN A 65 7.89 -16.71 -15.43
C ASN A 65 6.42 -17.17 -15.56
N VAL A 66 5.60 -16.57 -14.72
CA VAL A 66 4.14 -16.65 -14.78
C VAL A 66 3.55 -15.24 -14.67
N PHE A 67 2.34 -15.07 -15.19
CA PHE A 67 1.54 -13.89 -14.89
C PHE A 67 0.84 -14.07 -13.55
N VAL A 68 0.81 -13.01 -12.75
CA VAL A 68 0.07 -12.97 -11.49
C VAL A 68 -0.93 -11.83 -11.56
N LEU A 69 -2.18 -12.14 -11.25
CA LEU A 69 -3.31 -11.21 -11.25
C LEU A 69 -3.81 -11.03 -9.83
N CYS A 70 -3.72 -9.82 -9.33
CA CYS A 70 -4.19 -9.46 -7.98
C CYS A 70 -5.51 -8.72 -8.10
N GLU A 71 -6.57 -9.29 -7.54
CA GLU A 71 -7.92 -8.69 -7.53
C GLU A 71 -8.14 -7.90 -6.25
N PHE A 72 -8.51 -6.62 -6.40
CA PHE A 72 -8.78 -5.72 -5.29
C PHE A 72 -10.20 -5.18 -5.32
N ASP A 73 -10.77 -4.99 -4.13
CA ASP A 73 -11.93 -4.13 -3.88
C ASP A 73 -11.47 -2.89 -3.12
N ILE A 74 -11.85 -1.72 -3.60
CA ILE A 74 -11.56 -0.42 -2.99
C ILE A 74 -12.87 0.28 -2.68
N ALA A 75 -13.09 0.67 -1.42
CA ALA A 75 -14.25 1.44 -1.00
C ALA A 75 -13.78 2.83 -0.55
N ASN A 76 -14.32 3.85 -1.20
CA ASN A 76 -14.07 5.24 -0.85
C ASN A 76 -15.18 5.75 0.07
N ASN A 77 -14.95 5.77 1.36
CA ASN A 77 -15.89 6.29 2.37
C ASN A 77 -15.64 7.77 2.69
N SER A 78 -14.74 8.44 1.97
CA SER A 78 -14.46 9.86 2.13
C SER A 78 -15.54 10.74 1.49
N ASN A 79 -15.45 12.04 1.73
CA ASN A 79 -16.34 13.04 1.14
C ASN A 79 -15.93 13.49 -0.26
N GLY A 80 -14.77 13.05 -0.75
CA GLY A 80 -14.22 13.41 -2.06
C GLY A 80 -13.99 12.19 -2.94
N GLU A 81 -13.71 12.42 -4.20
CA GLU A 81 -13.30 11.35 -5.11
C GLU A 81 -11.83 10.99 -4.90
N ILE A 82 -11.46 9.74 -5.17
CA ILE A 82 -10.08 9.28 -5.20
C ILE A 82 -9.75 8.74 -6.59
N ALA A 83 -8.53 9.03 -7.05
CA ALA A 83 -8.00 8.45 -8.27
C ALA A 83 -7.21 7.17 -7.94
N VAL A 84 -7.45 6.12 -8.70
CA VAL A 84 -6.72 4.85 -8.59
C VAL A 84 -6.06 4.56 -9.92
N SER A 85 -4.80 4.20 -9.89
CA SER A 85 -4.03 3.81 -11.07
C SER A 85 -3.27 2.53 -10.80
N SER A 86 -3.45 1.54 -11.67
CA SER A 86 -2.73 0.27 -11.59
C SER A 86 -1.22 0.42 -11.68
N MET A 87 -0.74 1.49 -12.31
CA MET A 87 0.69 1.78 -12.44
C MET A 87 1.26 2.68 -11.33
N MET A 88 0.43 3.61 -10.81
CA MET A 88 0.91 4.66 -9.88
C MET A 88 0.48 4.42 -8.44
N SER A 89 -0.64 3.75 -8.23
CA SER A 89 -1.17 3.48 -6.88
C SER A 89 -0.69 2.17 -6.29
N PHE A 90 -0.01 1.33 -7.08
CA PHE A 90 0.45 0.01 -6.66
C PHE A 90 1.93 -0.19 -6.94
N ASP A 91 2.63 -0.73 -5.94
CA ASP A 91 3.99 -1.29 -6.07
C ASP A 91 3.94 -2.74 -5.62
N ALA A 92 4.74 -3.60 -6.23
CA ALA A 92 4.84 -4.98 -5.81
C ALA A 92 6.29 -5.47 -5.75
N TYR A 93 6.53 -6.38 -4.82
CA TYR A 93 7.80 -7.08 -4.64
C TYR A 93 7.53 -8.58 -4.58
N CYS A 94 8.30 -9.33 -5.33
CA CYS A 94 8.25 -10.79 -5.37
C CYS A 94 9.55 -11.31 -4.77
N ASP A 95 9.48 -12.02 -3.65
CA ASP A 95 10.65 -12.51 -2.92
C ASP A 95 11.73 -11.41 -2.74
N ASP A 96 11.31 -10.22 -2.28
CA ASP A 96 12.10 -8.99 -2.09
C ASP A 96 12.56 -8.28 -3.39
N TYR A 97 12.22 -8.78 -4.57
CA TYR A 97 12.54 -8.13 -5.84
C TYR A 97 11.37 -7.34 -6.39
N ALA A 98 11.63 -6.11 -6.82
CA ALA A 98 10.60 -5.25 -7.41
C ALA A 98 9.99 -5.89 -8.66
N CYS A 99 8.67 -5.97 -8.68
CA CYS A 99 7.91 -6.44 -9.84
C CYS A 99 7.60 -5.29 -10.78
N THR A 100 7.59 -5.60 -12.07
CA THR A 100 7.11 -4.66 -13.08
C THR A 100 5.64 -4.94 -13.39
N PHE A 101 4.83 -3.88 -13.41
CA PHE A 101 3.46 -3.94 -13.90
C PHE A 101 3.41 -4.59 -15.29
N SER A 102 2.50 -5.53 -15.47
CA SER A 102 2.36 -6.28 -16.73
C SER A 102 0.98 -6.08 -17.35
N LEU A 103 0.94 -5.32 -18.44
CA LEU A 103 -0.27 -5.21 -19.25
C LEU A 103 -0.63 -6.56 -19.90
N SER A 104 0.37 -7.37 -20.26
CA SER A 104 0.16 -8.70 -20.79
C SER A 104 -0.56 -9.62 -19.81
N ALA A 105 -0.23 -9.53 -18.51
CA ALA A 105 -0.95 -10.26 -17.47
C ALA A 105 -2.43 -9.88 -17.43
N LEU A 106 -2.76 -8.60 -17.56
CA LEU A 106 -4.15 -8.14 -17.56
C LEU A 106 -4.95 -8.66 -18.76
N MET A 107 -4.31 -8.85 -19.90
CA MET A 107 -4.95 -9.36 -21.11
C MET A 107 -5.42 -10.82 -20.99
N GLU A 108 -4.80 -11.61 -20.09
CA GLU A 108 -5.12 -13.04 -19.92
C GLU A 108 -6.53 -13.29 -19.41
N LYS A 109 -7.08 -12.42 -18.61
CA LYS A 109 -8.44 -12.56 -18.05
C LYS A 109 -9.51 -11.78 -18.81
N GLY A 110 -9.24 -11.41 -20.06
CA GLY A 110 -10.23 -10.72 -20.89
C GLY A 110 -10.63 -9.36 -20.34
N SER A 111 -9.64 -8.52 -20.02
CA SER A 111 -9.82 -7.11 -19.61
C SER A 111 -10.88 -6.89 -18.51
N LYS A 112 -10.98 -7.79 -17.54
CA LYS A 112 -11.79 -7.50 -16.36
C LYS A 112 -11.16 -6.33 -15.61
N ASN A 113 -11.81 -5.20 -15.71
CA ASN A 113 -11.61 -3.97 -14.94
C ASN A 113 -10.20 -3.80 -14.39
N GLN A 114 -9.31 -3.28 -15.21
CA GLN A 114 -8.05 -2.73 -14.74
C GLN A 114 -8.34 -1.67 -13.67
N LEU A 115 -7.55 -1.61 -12.61
CA LEU A 115 -7.72 -0.65 -11.53
C LEU A 115 -7.21 0.75 -11.95
N ASP A 116 -7.86 1.31 -12.97
CA ASP A 116 -7.59 2.67 -13.45
C ASP A 116 -8.90 3.45 -13.55
N GLY A 117 -9.02 4.49 -12.76
CA GLY A 117 -10.20 5.34 -12.76
C GLY A 117 -10.38 6.15 -11.50
N THR A 118 -11.54 6.76 -11.40
CA THR A 118 -11.93 7.58 -10.25
C THR A 118 -13.05 6.89 -9.47
N VAL A 119 -12.89 6.84 -8.15
CA VAL A 119 -13.91 6.32 -7.24
C VAL A 119 -14.55 7.50 -6.52
N ALA A 120 -15.80 7.80 -6.86
CA ALA A 120 -16.52 8.89 -6.23
C ALA A 120 -16.76 8.63 -4.74
N ALA A 121 -17.06 9.70 -3.99
CA ALA A 121 -17.39 9.62 -2.58
C ALA A 121 -18.51 8.61 -2.30
N GLY A 122 -18.31 7.71 -1.34
CA GLY A 122 -19.25 6.66 -0.96
C GLY A 122 -19.40 5.51 -1.98
N LYS A 123 -18.53 5.43 -2.98
CA LYS A 123 -18.55 4.39 -4.02
C LYS A 123 -17.42 3.38 -3.87
N LYS A 124 -17.55 2.29 -4.60
CA LYS A 124 -16.58 1.19 -4.62
C LYS A 124 -16.08 0.94 -6.03
N PHE A 125 -14.86 0.42 -6.11
CA PHE A 125 -14.23 0.02 -7.35
C PHE A 125 -13.59 -1.36 -7.16
N SER A 126 -13.90 -2.30 -8.04
CA SER A 126 -13.32 -3.64 -8.06
C SER A 126 -12.54 -3.83 -9.35
N GLY A 127 -11.33 -4.34 -9.26
CA GLY A 127 -10.51 -4.55 -10.44
C GLY A 127 -9.24 -5.34 -10.16
N VAL A 128 -8.40 -5.45 -11.16
CA VAL A 128 -7.16 -6.23 -11.10
C VAL A 128 -5.95 -5.39 -11.46
N VAL A 129 -4.82 -5.73 -10.83
CA VAL A 129 -3.48 -5.36 -11.26
C VAL A 129 -2.72 -6.62 -11.64
N GLY A 130 -1.85 -6.52 -12.62
CA GLY A 130 -1.11 -7.66 -13.16
C GLY A 130 0.38 -7.46 -13.09
N TYR A 131 1.09 -8.52 -12.75
CA TYR A 131 2.55 -8.59 -12.70
C TYR A 131 3.05 -9.83 -13.41
N GLU A 132 4.31 -9.82 -13.79
CA GLU A 132 5.03 -10.99 -14.26
C GLU A 132 6.12 -11.31 -13.23
N VAL A 133 6.14 -12.54 -12.73
CA VAL A 133 7.03 -12.99 -11.68
C VAL A 133 7.63 -14.36 -12.01
N PRO A 134 8.75 -14.77 -11.39
CA PRO A 134 9.26 -16.13 -11.53
C PRO A 134 8.20 -17.17 -11.15
N ALA A 135 8.17 -18.30 -11.85
CA ALA A 135 7.16 -19.37 -11.60
C ALA A 135 7.30 -20.05 -10.24
N ASP A 136 8.45 -19.93 -9.61
CA ASP A 136 8.78 -20.49 -8.29
C ASP A 136 8.69 -19.48 -7.16
N TRP A 137 7.99 -18.35 -7.37
CA TRP A 137 7.81 -17.31 -6.36
C TRP A 137 7.18 -17.86 -5.07
N GLN A 138 7.56 -17.31 -3.94
CA GLN A 138 7.06 -17.73 -2.62
C GLN A 138 6.19 -16.67 -1.96
N GLU A 139 6.60 -15.41 -2.01
CA GLU A 139 5.89 -14.30 -1.40
C GLU A 139 5.74 -13.14 -2.39
N LEU A 140 4.55 -12.57 -2.42
CA LEU A 140 4.23 -11.37 -3.16
C LEU A 140 3.72 -10.29 -2.20
N GLU A 141 4.51 -9.25 -2.03
CA GLU A 141 4.14 -8.05 -1.30
C GLU A 141 3.55 -7.04 -2.28
N ILE A 142 2.36 -6.52 -1.98
CA ILE A 142 1.70 -5.51 -2.80
C ILE A 142 1.36 -4.31 -1.92
N ASN A 143 1.89 -3.16 -2.28
CA ASN A 143 1.66 -1.90 -1.59
C ASN A 143 0.65 -1.07 -2.38
N PHE A 144 -0.40 -0.62 -1.71
CA PHE A 144 -1.40 0.30 -2.27
C PHE A 144 -1.27 1.68 -1.62
N THR A 145 -1.11 2.71 -2.43
CA THR A 145 -1.01 4.10 -2.01
C THR A 145 -2.20 4.88 -2.58
N PRO A 146 -3.25 5.13 -1.77
CA PRO A 146 -4.45 5.82 -2.25
C PRO A 146 -4.21 7.30 -2.56
N ASP A 147 -3.23 7.90 -1.90
CA ASP A 147 -2.83 9.29 -2.11
C ASP A 147 -1.30 9.38 -2.12
N VAL A 148 -0.74 9.59 -3.28
CA VAL A 148 0.72 9.69 -3.49
C VAL A 148 1.37 10.85 -2.71
N TRP A 149 0.58 11.86 -2.34
CA TRP A 149 1.06 13.01 -1.58
C TRP A 149 1.19 12.76 -0.08
N SER A 150 0.39 11.84 0.47
CA SER A 150 0.42 11.51 1.90
C SER A 150 1.59 10.61 2.27
N GLY A 151 2.15 9.87 1.32
CA GLY A 151 3.19 8.87 1.55
C GLY A 151 2.76 7.67 2.40
N LYS A 152 1.46 7.54 2.68
CA LYS A 152 0.90 6.41 3.43
C LYS A 152 0.47 5.31 2.48
N ASN A 153 0.83 4.10 2.80
CA ASN A 153 0.46 2.91 2.03
C ASN A 153 -0.16 1.82 2.90
N ILE A 154 -0.81 0.89 2.24
CA ILE A 154 -1.32 -0.36 2.80
C ILE A 154 -0.55 -1.49 2.14
N THR A 155 0.00 -2.40 2.93
CA THR A 155 0.75 -3.56 2.44
C THR A 155 -0.10 -4.82 2.54
N PHE A 156 -0.16 -5.58 1.45
CA PHE A 156 -0.77 -6.91 1.38
C PHE A 156 0.30 -7.94 1.09
N ILE A 157 0.17 -9.12 1.69
CA ILE A 157 1.06 -10.26 1.48
C ILE A 157 0.24 -11.43 0.95
N ALA A 158 0.69 -11.99 -0.15
CA ALA A 158 0.20 -13.25 -0.70
C ALA A 158 1.34 -14.27 -0.75
N THR A 159 1.04 -15.52 -0.46
CA THR A 159 1.99 -16.63 -0.54
C THR A 159 1.56 -17.61 -1.61
N ASN A 160 2.54 -18.24 -2.26
CA ASN A 160 2.33 -19.30 -3.23
C ASN A 160 2.47 -20.64 -2.50
N ASP A 161 1.35 -21.13 -1.98
CA ASP A 161 1.27 -22.42 -1.29
C ASP A 161 0.99 -23.59 -2.24
#